data_6a5e34baee22dc0723817343925566af
#
_entry.id   6a5e34baee22dc0723817343925566af
#
_cell.length_a   1.000
_cell.length_b   1.000
_cell.length_c   1.000
_cell.angle_alpha   90.00
_cell.angle_beta   90.00
_cell.angle_gamma   90.00
#
_symmetry.space_group_name_H-M   'P 1'
#
loop_
_entity.id
_entity.type
_entity.pdbx_description
1 polymer ?
#
loop_
_entity_poly.entity_id
_entity_poly.type
_entity_poly.pdbx_seq_one_letter_code
_entity_poly.pdbx_strand_id
1 'polypeptide(L)'
;IQTEIVQLGGSNVFGCLHCDACIRNKNLRCVRNDDMNFFIQKTFESDGIIIGSPTYMSNVTTEVKAYIDRCGYVNRANNGQILKGKIGAPVVVMARSGGTFTYSAINYFFGISEMITTHSNYWNLAIGHDKGEITKDSMGMDTLSTLGKNMAKLMKKIDKVEI
;
A
#
# COMPACT_ATOMS: atom_id res chain seq x y z
N ILE A 1 -1.61 -13.53 -13.22
CA ILE A 1 -1.54 -12.13 -12.78
C ILE A 1 -0.11 -11.67 -12.92
N GLN A 2 0.08 -10.57 -13.61
CA GLN A 2 1.38 -9.93 -13.72
C GLN A 2 1.65 -9.12 -12.46
N THR A 3 2.87 -9.15 -11.95
CA THR A 3 3.26 -8.42 -10.74
C THR A 3 4.54 -7.63 -10.99
N GLU A 4 4.65 -6.47 -10.38
CA GLU A 4 5.84 -5.62 -10.35
C GLU A 4 6.15 -5.23 -8.91
N ILE A 5 7.42 -5.29 -8.52
CA ILE A 5 7.88 -4.79 -7.23
C ILE A 5 8.50 -3.41 -7.44
N VAL A 6 8.01 -2.43 -6.69
CA VAL A 6 8.49 -1.06 -6.75
C VAL A 6 9.02 -0.66 -5.38
N GLN A 7 10.32 -0.32 -5.31
CA GLN A 7 11.00 0.05 -4.08
C GLN A 7 10.78 1.53 -3.75
N LEU A 8 10.05 1.79 -2.67
CA LEU A 8 9.79 3.15 -2.18
C LEU A 8 10.89 3.65 -1.23
N GLY A 9 11.41 2.76 -0.38
CA GLY A 9 12.49 3.10 0.56
C GLY A 9 13.77 3.51 -0.16
N GLY A 10 14.38 4.61 0.26
CA GLY A 10 15.57 5.18 -0.36
C GLY A 10 15.32 6.07 -1.57
N SER A 11 14.05 6.24 -2.00
CA SER A 11 13.67 7.19 -3.03
C SER A 11 13.60 8.63 -2.48
N ASN A 12 13.77 9.60 -3.38
CA ASN A 12 13.64 11.01 -3.02
C ASN A 12 12.16 11.40 -2.94
N VAL A 13 11.52 11.13 -1.80
CA VAL A 13 10.12 11.42 -1.55
C VAL A 13 9.95 12.24 -0.28
N PHE A 14 9.03 13.19 -0.32
CA PHE A 14 8.75 14.10 0.79
C PHE A 14 7.26 14.09 1.15
N GLY A 15 6.95 14.53 2.38
CA GLY A 15 5.59 14.63 2.87
C GLY A 15 4.71 15.61 2.09
N CYS A 16 3.41 15.52 2.27
CA CYS A 16 2.45 16.44 1.71
C CYS A 16 2.61 17.85 2.30
N LEU A 17 2.59 18.88 1.45
CA LEU A 17 2.63 20.30 1.87
C LEU A 17 1.24 20.89 2.12
N HIS A 18 0.18 20.13 1.88
CA HIS A 18 -1.20 20.61 1.94
C HIS A 18 -1.42 21.90 1.13
N CYS A 19 -0.81 21.99 -0.04
CA CYS A 19 -0.85 23.20 -0.90
C CYS A 19 -2.05 23.23 -1.86
N ASP A 20 -2.91 22.23 -1.85
CA ASP A 20 -4.11 22.07 -2.67
C ASP A 20 -3.89 22.13 -4.19
N ALA A 21 -2.65 22.10 -4.66
CA ALA A 21 -2.38 22.15 -6.10
C ALA A 21 -2.99 20.96 -6.85
N CYS A 22 -3.02 19.77 -6.26
CA CYS A 22 -3.69 18.60 -6.86
C CYS A 22 -5.19 18.82 -7.02
N ILE A 23 -5.85 19.53 -6.07
CA ILE A 23 -7.27 19.88 -6.13
C ILE A 23 -7.54 20.91 -7.24
N ARG A 24 -6.66 21.89 -7.40
CA ARG A 24 -6.81 22.91 -8.46
C ARG A 24 -6.51 22.35 -9.86
N ASN A 25 -5.46 21.54 -9.97
CA ASN A 25 -4.97 21.05 -11.26
C ASN A 25 -5.77 19.84 -11.78
N LYS A 26 -6.26 18.97 -10.91
CA LYS A 26 -7.00 17.74 -11.22
C LYS A 26 -6.38 16.89 -12.34
N ASN A 27 -5.05 16.78 -12.33
CA ASN A 27 -4.26 16.14 -13.38
C ASN A 27 -3.63 14.82 -12.93
N LEU A 28 -4.15 14.20 -11.87
CA LEU A 28 -3.69 12.94 -11.29
C LEU A 28 -2.24 12.99 -10.76
N ARG A 29 -1.73 14.17 -10.45
CA ARG A 29 -0.34 14.37 -10.03
C ARG A 29 -0.24 15.30 -8.82
N CYS A 30 0.78 15.07 -8.01
CA CYS A 30 1.24 16.06 -7.05
C CYS A 30 2.15 17.08 -7.75
N VAL A 31 2.05 18.36 -7.35
CA VAL A 31 2.87 19.44 -7.92
C VAL A 31 4.33 19.39 -7.47
N ARG A 32 4.61 18.69 -6.37
CA ARG A 32 5.95 18.61 -5.82
C ARG A 32 6.88 17.82 -6.74
N ASN A 33 8.04 18.38 -7.04
CA ASN A 33 9.05 17.79 -7.92
C ASN A 33 9.94 16.83 -7.13
N ASP A 34 9.55 15.56 -7.09
CA ASP A 34 10.25 14.44 -6.47
C ASP A 34 9.74 13.11 -7.09
N ASP A 35 10.22 11.96 -6.60
CA ASP A 35 9.89 10.66 -7.17
C ASP A 35 8.44 10.20 -6.91
N MET A 36 7.68 10.89 -6.05
CA MET A 36 6.34 10.44 -5.62
C MET A 36 5.36 10.25 -6.78
N ASN A 37 5.42 11.08 -7.81
CA ASN A 37 4.51 10.96 -8.94
C ASN A 37 4.69 9.66 -9.73
N PHE A 38 5.89 9.09 -9.74
CA PHE A 38 6.14 7.77 -10.31
C PHE A 38 5.35 6.69 -9.54
N PHE A 39 5.39 6.70 -8.20
CA PHE A 39 4.67 5.74 -7.37
C PHE A 39 3.14 5.91 -7.46
N ILE A 40 2.65 7.15 -7.48
CA ILE A 40 1.23 7.46 -7.66
C ILE A 40 0.74 6.91 -9.01
N GLN A 41 1.47 7.15 -10.09
CA GLN A 41 1.11 6.67 -11.42
C GLN A 41 1.05 5.14 -11.46
N LYS A 42 2.08 4.43 -10.97
CA LYS A 42 2.08 2.96 -10.87
C LYS A 42 0.87 2.41 -10.12
N THR A 43 0.48 3.08 -9.03
CA THR A 43 -0.71 2.73 -8.25
C THR A 43 -1.99 2.92 -9.04
N PHE A 44 -2.12 4.01 -9.76
CA PHE A 44 -3.33 4.31 -10.53
C PHE A 44 -3.49 3.41 -11.76
N GLU A 45 -2.39 2.93 -12.33
CA GLU A 45 -2.37 2.01 -13.47
C GLU A 45 -2.59 0.54 -13.08
N SER A 46 -2.42 0.17 -11.79
CA SER A 46 -2.57 -1.21 -11.32
C SER A 46 -4.02 -1.55 -10.95
N ASP A 47 -4.41 -2.82 -11.06
CA ASP A 47 -5.71 -3.35 -10.62
C ASP A 47 -5.74 -3.64 -9.11
N GLY A 48 -4.56 -3.80 -8.52
CA GLY A 48 -4.39 -4.00 -7.09
C GLY A 48 -3.00 -3.66 -6.60
N ILE A 49 -2.88 -3.32 -5.31
CA ILE A 49 -1.62 -2.94 -4.69
C ILE A 49 -1.38 -3.67 -3.38
N ILE A 50 -0.14 -4.06 -3.17
CA ILE A 50 0.35 -4.47 -1.86
C ILE A 50 1.27 -3.37 -1.34
N ILE A 51 0.96 -2.82 -0.17
CA ILE A 51 1.83 -1.86 0.50
C ILE A 51 2.60 -2.59 1.60
N GLY A 52 3.91 -2.70 1.41
CA GLY A 52 4.83 -3.26 2.39
C GLY A 52 5.54 -2.18 3.21
N SER A 53 5.61 -2.36 4.53
CA SER A 53 6.37 -1.48 5.42
C SER A 53 6.98 -2.25 6.58
N PRO A 54 8.25 -1.98 6.94
CA PRO A 54 8.71 -2.32 8.28
C PRO A 54 7.99 -1.45 9.31
N THR A 55 7.93 -1.95 10.55
CA THR A 55 7.38 -1.20 11.68
C THR A 55 8.47 -0.35 12.33
N TYR A 56 8.35 0.96 12.22
CA TYR A 56 9.21 1.93 12.90
C TYR A 56 8.38 2.75 13.89
N MET A 57 8.72 2.69 15.18
CA MET A 57 7.96 3.35 16.25
C MET A 57 6.46 3.07 16.17
N SER A 58 6.11 1.79 15.98
CA SER A 58 4.72 1.31 15.84
C SER A 58 3.94 1.94 14.67
N ASN A 59 4.62 2.36 13.63
CA ASN A 59 3.97 2.96 12.47
C ASN A 59 4.71 2.58 11.17
N VAL A 60 4.13 2.99 10.03
CA VAL A 60 4.78 2.88 8.73
C VAL A 60 6.02 3.77 8.66
N THR A 61 6.93 3.48 7.71
CA THR A 61 8.07 4.36 7.45
C THR A 61 7.62 5.74 6.96
N THR A 62 8.51 6.73 7.06
CA THR A 62 8.23 8.10 6.60
C THR A 62 7.88 8.16 5.11
N GLU A 63 8.53 7.34 4.29
CA GLU A 63 8.27 7.24 2.86
C GLU A 63 6.87 6.67 2.57
N VAL A 64 6.48 5.60 3.27
CA VAL A 64 5.14 5.02 3.15
C VAL A 64 4.08 6.01 3.64
N LYS A 65 4.36 6.76 4.71
CA LYS A 65 3.43 7.80 5.17
C LYS A 65 3.29 8.92 4.15
N ALA A 66 4.39 9.40 3.58
CA ALA A 66 4.36 10.40 2.51
C ALA A 66 3.58 9.91 1.28
N TYR A 67 3.75 8.63 0.93
CA TYR A 67 3.01 7.99 -0.15
C TYR A 67 1.50 7.95 0.14
N ILE A 68 1.09 7.45 1.31
CA ILE A 68 -0.32 7.39 1.73
C ILE A 68 -0.96 8.77 1.65
N ASP A 69 -0.32 9.79 2.22
CA ASP A 69 -0.87 11.14 2.26
C ASP A 69 -1.01 11.72 0.85
N ARG A 70 0.02 11.61 0.02
CA ARG A 70 0.02 12.25 -1.30
C ARG A 70 -0.80 11.48 -2.31
N CYS A 71 -0.73 10.16 -2.33
CA CYS A 71 -1.57 9.33 -3.19
C CYS A 71 -3.06 9.50 -2.84
N GLY A 72 -3.38 9.47 -1.53
CA GLY A 72 -4.74 9.71 -1.05
C GLY A 72 -5.29 11.08 -1.41
N TYR A 73 -4.48 12.15 -1.26
CA TYR A 73 -4.89 13.50 -1.65
C TYR A 73 -5.08 13.63 -3.17
N VAL A 74 -4.20 13.06 -3.98
CA VAL A 74 -4.35 13.08 -5.45
C VAL A 74 -5.58 12.30 -5.89
N ASN A 75 -5.84 11.12 -5.29
CA ASN A 75 -7.05 10.36 -5.54
C ASN A 75 -8.31 11.18 -5.19
N ARG A 76 -8.35 11.76 -3.98
CA ARG A 76 -9.49 12.58 -3.52
C ARG A 76 -9.71 13.82 -4.40
N ALA A 77 -8.63 14.48 -4.83
CA ALA A 77 -8.69 15.64 -5.73
C ALA A 77 -9.36 15.32 -7.08
N ASN A 78 -9.32 14.04 -7.49
CA ASN A 78 -9.93 13.53 -8.70
C ASN A 78 -11.21 12.71 -8.40
N ASN A 79 -12.00 13.18 -7.45
CA ASN A 79 -13.29 12.64 -7.00
C ASN A 79 -13.21 11.28 -6.30
N GLY A 80 -12.02 10.82 -5.89
CA GLY A 80 -11.81 9.56 -5.18
C GLY A 80 -12.03 8.30 -6.03
N GLN A 81 -12.22 8.42 -7.33
CA GLN A 81 -12.65 7.30 -8.17
C GLN A 81 -11.52 6.40 -8.66
N ILE A 82 -10.27 6.86 -8.62
CA ILE A 82 -9.15 6.13 -9.22
C ILE A 82 -8.82 4.84 -8.46
N LEU A 83 -8.88 4.88 -7.13
CA LEU A 83 -8.58 3.75 -6.26
C LEU A 83 -9.82 2.92 -5.90
N LYS A 84 -11.01 3.48 -6.09
CA LYS A 84 -12.28 2.82 -5.75
C LYS A 84 -12.40 1.46 -6.43
N GLY A 85 -12.71 0.44 -5.63
CA GLY A 85 -12.88 -0.93 -6.12
C GLY A 85 -11.59 -1.69 -6.43
N LYS A 86 -10.41 -1.03 -6.49
CA LYS A 86 -9.13 -1.73 -6.60
C LYS A 86 -8.85 -2.57 -5.36
N ILE A 87 -8.05 -3.62 -5.51
CA ILE A 87 -7.73 -4.51 -4.41
C ILE A 87 -6.49 -4.02 -3.67
N GLY A 88 -6.56 -3.94 -2.34
CA GLY A 88 -5.46 -3.54 -1.46
C GLY A 88 -5.08 -4.61 -0.45
N ALA A 89 -3.80 -4.75 -0.15
CA ALA A 89 -3.33 -5.60 0.94
C ALA A 89 -2.14 -4.96 1.67
N PRO A 90 -2.17 -4.87 3.02
CA PRO A 90 -1.01 -4.49 3.81
C PRO A 90 -0.08 -5.68 4.03
N VAL A 91 1.21 -5.46 4.00
CA VAL A 91 2.24 -6.40 4.45
C VAL A 91 3.17 -5.68 5.40
N VAL A 92 3.40 -6.26 6.57
CA VAL A 92 4.20 -5.60 7.61
C VAL A 92 5.28 -6.54 8.12
N VAL A 93 6.48 -6.01 8.28
CA VAL A 93 7.58 -6.69 8.98
C VAL A 93 7.87 -5.95 10.27
N MET A 94 8.07 -6.69 11.35
CA MET A 94 8.42 -6.13 12.65
C MET A 94 9.52 -6.95 13.31
N ALA A 95 10.37 -6.29 14.09
CA ALA A 95 11.39 -6.99 14.87
C ALA A 95 10.79 -7.73 16.08
N ARG A 96 9.77 -7.15 16.74
CA ARG A 96 9.21 -7.68 17.97
C ARG A 96 7.71 -7.37 18.18
N SER A 97 7.31 -6.10 18.07
CA SER A 97 5.96 -5.64 18.40
C SER A 97 5.59 -4.37 17.64
N GLY A 98 4.33 -3.93 17.76
CA GLY A 98 3.82 -2.70 17.15
C GLY A 98 3.38 -2.84 15.70
N GLY A 99 3.51 -4.02 15.09
CA GLY A 99 3.14 -4.26 13.71
C GLY A 99 1.65 -4.06 13.41
N THR A 100 0.77 -4.30 14.39
CA THR A 100 -0.67 -4.11 14.22
C THR A 100 -1.07 -2.65 13.99
N PHE A 101 -0.35 -1.69 14.58
CA PHE A 101 -0.57 -0.26 14.30
C PHE A 101 -0.14 0.11 12.88
N THR A 102 1.02 -0.41 12.44
CA THR A 102 1.51 -0.25 11.06
C THR A 102 0.52 -0.85 10.05
N TYR A 103 0.03 -2.05 10.33
CA TYR A 103 -1.00 -2.74 9.55
C TYR A 103 -2.29 -1.91 9.45
N SER A 104 -2.76 -1.36 10.58
CA SER A 104 -3.97 -0.53 10.63
C SER A 104 -3.79 0.76 9.84
N ALA A 105 -2.64 1.42 9.94
CA ALA A 105 -2.36 2.66 9.20
C ALA A 105 -2.51 2.48 7.68
N ILE A 106 -2.03 1.35 7.15
CA ILE A 106 -2.18 1.02 5.72
C ILE A 106 -3.65 0.69 5.39
N ASN A 107 -4.34 -0.07 6.25
CA ASN A 107 -5.76 -0.39 6.03
C ASN A 107 -6.66 0.85 6.07
N TYR A 108 -6.36 1.86 6.88
CA TYR A 108 -7.11 3.12 6.87
C TYR A 108 -7.01 3.84 5.52
N PHE A 109 -5.83 3.80 4.87
CA PHE A 109 -5.68 4.33 3.53
C PHE A 109 -6.55 3.58 2.51
N PHE A 110 -6.57 2.26 2.56
CA PHE A 110 -7.43 1.46 1.69
C PHE A 110 -8.90 1.74 1.94
N GLY A 111 -9.33 1.79 3.22
CA GLY A 111 -10.71 2.03 3.59
C GLY A 111 -11.23 3.39 3.11
N ILE A 112 -10.48 4.48 3.37
CA ILE A 112 -10.91 5.83 2.93
C ILE A 112 -10.87 6.01 1.41
N SER A 113 -10.11 5.14 0.72
CA SER A 113 -10.02 5.13 -0.75
C SER A 113 -11.05 4.20 -1.41
N GLU A 114 -12.00 3.66 -0.65
CA GLU A 114 -13.03 2.70 -1.12
C GLU A 114 -12.44 1.47 -1.82
N MET A 115 -11.24 1.04 -1.40
CA MET A 115 -10.60 -0.16 -1.94
C MET A 115 -11.12 -1.43 -1.26
N ILE A 116 -11.04 -2.54 -1.97
CA ILE A 116 -11.39 -3.87 -1.44
C ILE A 116 -10.13 -4.45 -0.76
N THR A 117 -10.17 -4.65 0.56
CA THR A 117 -9.02 -5.19 1.28
C THR A 117 -8.98 -6.71 1.27
N THR A 118 -7.78 -7.28 1.08
CA THR A 118 -7.56 -8.72 1.10
C THR A 118 -6.72 -9.10 2.32
N HIS A 119 -7.12 -10.21 2.94
CA HIS A 119 -6.47 -10.77 4.12
C HIS A 119 -6.02 -12.21 3.89
N SER A 120 -5.24 -12.74 4.82
CA SER A 120 -4.75 -14.12 4.82
C SER A 120 -5.45 -14.96 5.92
N ASN A 121 -4.79 -16.03 6.35
CA ASN A 121 -5.22 -16.87 7.49
C ASN A 121 -4.91 -16.24 8.85
N TYR A 122 -4.13 -15.16 8.88
CA TYR A 122 -3.79 -14.36 10.07
C TYR A 122 -3.57 -12.90 9.66
N TRP A 123 -3.19 -12.01 10.56
CA TRP A 123 -2.73 -10.67 10.20
C TRP A 123 -1.49 -10.77 9.31
N ASN A 124 -1.41 -9.98 8.24
CA ASN A 124 -0.33 -10.03 7.26
C ASN A 124 0.97 -9.43 7.84
N LEU A 125 1.47 -10.09 8.87
CA LEU A 125 2.67 -9.72 9.61
C LEU A 125 3.72 -10.82 9.49
N ALA A 126 4.99 -10.43 9.48
CA ALA A 126 6.10 -11.36 9.63
C ALA A 126 7.16 -10.76 10.56
N ILE A 127 7.87 -11.63 11.28
CA ILE A 127 8.86 -11.24 12.29
C ILE A 127 10.27 -11.45 11.74
N GLY A 128 11.10 -10.42 11.85
CA GLY A 128 12.50 -10.47 11.50
C GLY A 128 13.17 -9.14 11.82
N HIS A 129 14.34 -9.18 12.45
CA HIS A 129 15.14 -8.02 12.81
C HIS A 129 16.21 -7.76 11.75
N ASP A 130 17.01 -8.76 11.43
CA ASP A 130 18.11 -8.65 10.50
C ASP A 130 17.70 -9.00 9.07
N LYS A 131 18.50 -8.55 8.11
CA LYS A 131 18.29 -8.81 6.69
C LYS A 131 18.19 -10.32 6.41
N GLY A 132 17.09 -10.75 5.84
CA GLY A 132 16.82 -12.16 5.51
C GLY A 132 16.27 -12.99 6.69
N GLU A 133 16.24 -12.48 7.91
CA GLU A 133 15.76 -13.24 9.08
C GLU A 133 14.29 -13.59 9.00
N ILE A 134 13.47 -12.78 8.33
CA ILE A 134 12.05 -13.03 8.06
C ILE A 134 11.81 -14.43 7.47
N THR A 135 12.74 -14.98 6.71
CA THR A 135 12.60 -16.34 6.13
C THR A 135 12.58 -17.46 7.16
N LYS A 136 12.99 -17.18 8.41
CA LYS A 136 12.94 -18.09 9.54
C LYS A 136 11.57 -18.09 10.24
N ASP A 137 10.76 -17.06 10.03
CA ASP A 137 9.38 -16.97 10.53
C ASP A 137 8.44 -17.79 9.62
N SER A 138 8.35 -19.09 9.88
CA SER A 138 7.52 -20.00 9.08
C SER A 138 6.05 -19.60 9.06
N MET A 139 5.52 -19.11 10.19
CA MET A 139 4.13 -18.67 10.31
C MET A 139 3.89 -17.40 9.48
N GLY A 140 4.77 -16.42 9.60
CA GLY A 140 4.70 -15.19 8.80
C GLY A 140 4.81 -15.47 7.31
N MET A 141 5.75 -16.32 6.90
CA MET A 141 5.92 -16.71 5.48
C MET A 141 4.71 -17.44 4.91
N ASP A 142 4.07 -18.35 5.68
CA ASP A 142 2.83 -19.01 5.27
C ASP A 142 1.68 -18.01 5.16
N THR A 143 1.56 -17.10 6.13
CA THR A 143 0.58 -16.00 6.13
C THR A 143 0.70 -15.15 4.87
N LEU A 144 1.91 -14.70 4.51
CA LEU A 144 2.13 -13.87 3.32
C LEU A 144 1.91 -14.66 2.02
N SER A 145 2.28 -15.94 1.98
CA SER A 145 1.97 -16.82 0.84
C SER A 145 0.46 -16.99 0.64
N THR A 146 -0.27 -17.15 1.74
CA THR A 146 -1.73 -17.28 1.74
C THR A 146 -2.39 -15.96 1.28
N LEU A 147 -1.87 -14.81 1.72
CA LEU A 147 -2.31 -13.50 1.24
C LEU A 147 -2.21 -13.39 -0.29
N GLY A 148 -1.06 -13.71 -0.86
CA GLY A 148 -0.85 -13.66 -2.31
C GLY A 148 -1.84 -14.53 -3.08
N LYS A 149 -2.09 -15.76 -2.59
CA LYS A 149 -3.08 -16.68 -3.17
C LYS A 149 -4.51 -16.11 -3.09
N ASN A 150 -4.88 -15.56 -1.94
CA ASN A 150 -6.21 -14.97 -1.72
C ASN A 150 -6.43 -13.74 -2.62
N MET A 151 -5.45 -12.85 -2.70
CA MET A 151 -5.51 -11.67 -3.56
C MET A 151 -5.65 -12.08 -5.03
N ALA A 152 -4.82 -12.99 -5.52
CA ALA A 152 -4.90 -13.50 -6.89
C ALA A 152 -6.25 -14.15 -7.21
N LYS A 153 -6.81 -14.90 -6.25
CA LYS A 153 -8.13 -15.53 -6.38
C LYS A 153 -9.26 -14.50 -6.44
N LEU A 154 -9.18 -13.44 -5.61
CA LEU A 154 -10.15 -12.35 -5.59
C LEU A 154 -10.12 -11.57 -6.91
N MET A 155 -8.93 -11.16 -7.38
CA MET A 155 -8.77 -10.46 -8.67
C MET A 155 -9.41 -11.24 -9.81
N LYS A 156 -9.12 -12.55 -9.93
CA LYS A 156 -9.74 -13.41 -10.97
C LYS A 156 -11.25 -13.56 -10.85
N LYS A 157 -11.83 -13.34 -9.67
CA LYS A 157 -13.29 -13.38 -9.48
C LYS A 157 -13.93 -12.07 -9.88
N ILE A 158 -13.32 -10.93 -9.56
CA ILE A 158 -13.83 -9.61 -9.90
C ILE A 158 -13.81 -9.39 -11.41
N ASP A 159 -12.75 -9.80 -12.11
CA ASP A 159 -12.65 -9.72 -13.58
C ASP A 159 -13.77 -10.47 -14.32
N LYS A 160 -14.46 -11.39 -13.65
CA LYS A 160 -15.57 -12.19 -14.22
C LYS A 160 -16.95 -11.62 -13.93
N VAL A 161 -17.04 -10.59 -13.11
CA VAL A 161 -18.30 -9.94 -12.77
C VAL A 161 -18.45 -8.74 -13.70
N GLU A 162 -19.27 -8.87 -14.72
CA GLU A 162 -19.77 -7.72 -15.49
C GLU A 162 -20.66 -6.89 -14.55
N ILE A 163 -20.22 -5.68 -14.22
CA ILE A 163 -20.96 -4.71 -13.40
C ILE A 163 -21.67 -3.73 -14.35
#